data_d175914d4cc6f1e1a30aa7bfa7df9fdb
#
_entry.id   d175914d4cc6f1e1a30aa7bfa7df9fdb
#
_cell.length_a   1.000
_cell.length_b   1.000
_cell.length_c   1.000
_cell.angle_alpha   90.00
_cell.angle_beta   90.00
_cell.angle_gamma   90.00
#
_symmetry.space_group_name_H-M   'P 1'
#
loop_
_entity.id
_entity.type
_entity.pdbx_description
1 polymer ?
#
loop_
_entity_poly.entity_id
_entity_poly.type
_entity_poly.pdbx_seq_one_letter_code
_entity_poly.pdbx_strand_id
1 'polypeptide(L)'
;MTSTNYFNTLIEIAEDSPIQLSEIPPQKGDKKSVANLQFEMLYEQPYKYSSDEVLFSVFAERNEIPEGELSEQKEVFFSKGQPCFRASPLTKRYGWGVHCNSEGKIALIPCNQDKYMELLKDSTIKKVKAMRSKRK
;
A
#
# COMPACT_ATOMS: atom_id res chain seq x y z
N MET A 1 -13.64 -0.63 -14.85
CA MET A 1 -12.96 -0.88 -13.58
C MET A 1 -11.87 0.17 -13.36
N THR A 2 -11.83 0.76 -12.18
CA THR A 2 -10.84 1.78 -11.86
C THR A 2 -9.70 1.14 -11.06
N SER A 3 -8.53 1.05 -11.67
CA SER A 3 -7.36 0.43 -11.03
C SER A 3 -6.62 1.41 -10.12
N THR A 4 -6.00 0.87 -9.07
CA THR A 4 -5.13 1.63 -8.17
C THR A 4 -3.65 1.32 -8.46
N ASN A 5 -3.37 0.53 -9.50
CA ASN A 5 -2.00 0.10 -9.81
C ASN A 5 -1.13 1.21 -10.38
N TYR A 6 0.12 1.21 -9.97
CA TYR A 6 1.18 2.00 -10.60
C TYR A 6 2.22 1.04 -11.17
N PHE A 7 2.99 1.52 -12.13
CA PHE A 7 4.03 0.71 -12.80
C PHE A 7 5.35 1.48 -12.78
N ASN A 8 6.44 0.80 -12.46
CA ASN A 8 7.77 1.40 -12.38
C ASN A 8 7.76 2.69 -11.54
N THR A 9 7.17 2.61 -10.36
CA THR A 9 6.93 3.78 -9.51
C THR A 9 7.33 3.49 -8.07
N LEU A 10 7.89 4.48 -7.40
CA LEU A 10 8.07 4.43 -5.97
C LEU A 10 7.08 5.41 -5.34
N ILE A 11 6.23 4.90 -4.46
CA ILE A 11 5.36 5.75 -3.64
C ILE A 11 6.18 6.07 -2.39
N GLU A 12 6.59 7.33 -2.26
CA GLU A 12 7.39 7.78 -1.13
C GLU A 12 6.51 8.00 0.11
N ILE A 13 7.12 7.98 1.28
CA ILE A 13 6.39 8.30 2.51
C ILE A 13 5.88 9.74 2.44
N ALA A 14 4.83 10.04 3.22
CA ALA A 14 4.23 11.38 3.22
C ALA A 14 5.21 12.42 3.79
N GLU A 15 5.11 13.65 3.28
CA GLU A 15 5.96 14.74 3.76
C GLU A 15 5.74 15.03 5.24
N ASP A 16 4.50 14.86 5.70
CA ASP A 16 4.14 15.11 7.10
C ASP A 16 4.08 13.84 7.93
N SER A 17 4.78 12.77 7.50
CA SER A 17 4.85 11.54 8.26
C SER A 17 5.48 11.83 9.62
N PRO A 18 4.87 11.33 10.71
CA PRO A 18 5.39 11.59 12.07
C PRO A 18 6.66 10.83 12.39
N ILE A 19 7.07 9.88 11.56
CA ILE A 19 8.25 9.06 11.83
C ILE A 19 9.23 9.08 10.67
N GLN A 20 10.51 8.90 11.02
CA GLN A 20 11.62 8.87 10.08
C GLN A 20 12.17 7.45 9.89
N LEU A 21 11.61 6.50 10.60
CA LEU A 21 11.99 5.09 10.54
C LEU A 21 10.74 4.27 10.21
N SER A 22 10.93 3.16 9.50
CA SER A 22 9.82 2.26 9.24
C SER A 22 9.42 1.57 10.55
N GLU A 23 8.14 1.41 10.73
CA GLU A 23 7.57 0.87 11.96
C GLU A 23 6.48 -0.14 11.64
N ILE A 24 6.51 -1.29 12.34
CA ILE A 24 5.46 -2.29 12.18
C ILE A 24 4.17 -1.75 12.79
N PRO A 25 3.06 -1.71 12.02
CA PRO A 25 1.81 -1.18 12.56
C PRO A 25 1.35 -1.98 13.77
N PRO A 26 1.10 -1.32 14.91
CA PRO A 26 0.65 -2.06 16.10
C PRO A 26 -0.79 -2.54 15.94
N GLN A 27 -1.06 -3.76 16.42
CA GLN A 27 -2.41 -4.28 16.45
C GLN A 27 -3.03 -3.91 17.79
N LYS A 28 -4.20 -3.29 17.75
CA LYS A 28 -4.93 -2.90 18.96
C LYS A 28 -6.15 -3.80 19.11
N GLY A 29 -6.17 -4.60 20.17
CA GLY A 29 -7.25 -5.53 20.41
C GLY A 29 -7.20 -6.74 19.51
N ASP A 30 -8.35 -7.39 19.32
CA ASP A 30 -8.45 -8.64 18.58
C ASP A 30 -8.60 -8.47 17.08
N LYS A 31 -8.97 -7.28 16.64
CA LYS A 31 -9.19 -7.02 15.22
C LYS A 31 -8.00 -6.33 14.58
N LYS A 32 -7.64 -6.79 13.41
CA LYS A 32 -6.56 -6.18 12.64
C LYS A 32 -7.08 -4.98 11.86
N SER A 33 -6.27 -3.91 11.83
CA SER A 33 -6.59 -2.72 11.06
C SER A 33 -6.21 -2.94 9.59
N VAL A 34 -6.59 -1.98 8.73
CA VAL A 34 -6.15 -1.99 7.33
C VAL A 34 -4.62 -2.04 7.26
N ALA A 35 -3.94 -1.23 8.08
CA ALA A 35 -2.48 -1.22 8.09
C ALA A 35 -1.89 -2.58 8.44
N ASN A 36 -2.45 -3.26 9.44
CA ASN A 36 -1.99 -4.59 9.84
C ASN A 36 -2.12 -5.59 8.70
N LEU A 37 -3.28 -5.61 8.04
CA LEU A 37 -3.54 -6.56 6.96
C LEU A 37 -2.68 -6.30 5.73
N GLN A 38 -2.53 -5.04 5.35
CA GLN A 38 -1.66 -4.68 4.23
C GLN A 38 -0.20 -5.05 4.54
N PHE A 39 0.25 -4.76 5.75
CA PHE A 39 1.61 -5.08 6.15
C PHE A 39 1.88 -6.58 6.08
N GLU A 40 0.97 -7.39 6.62
CA GLU A 40 1.13 -8.85 6.61
C GLU A 40 1.23 -9.41 5.19
N MET A 41 0.41 -8.94 4.28
CA MET A 41 0.45 -9.41 2.91
C MET A 41 1.74 -9.03 2.20
N LEU A 42 2.21 -7.81 2.41
CA LEU A 42 3.32 -7.27 1.63
C LEU A 42 4.70 -7.55 2.22
N TYR A 43 4.83 -7.53 3.54
CA TYR A 43 6.14 -7.66 4.15
C TYR A 43 6.77 -9.04 3.89
N GLU A 44 5.98 -10.09 4.00
CA GLU A 44 6.46 -11.46 3.82
C GLU A 44 6.52 -11.91 2.36
N GLN A 45 5.81 -11.21 1.47
CA GLN A 45 5.70 -11.63 0.08
C GLN A 45 5.91 -10.46 -0.89
N PRO A 46 7.14 -9.94 -0.95
CA PRO A 46 7.44 -8.81 -1.84
C PRO A 46 7.21 -9.19 -3.31
N TYR A 47 6.59 -8.27 -4.04
CA TYR A 47 6.30 -8.39 -5.47
C TYR A 47 5.42 -9.60 -5.86
N LYS A 48 4.63 -10.09 -4.92
CA LYS A 48 3.66 -11.16 -5.21
C LYS A 48 2.31 -10.60 -5.65
N TYR A 49 1.89 -9.49 -5.04
CA TYR A 49 0.57 -8.93 -5.28
C TYR A 49 0.64 -7.55 -5.92
N SER A 50 -0.40 -7.23 -6.71
CA SER A 50 -0.58 -5.86 -7.19
C SER A 50 -1.31 -5.04 -6.13
N SER A 51 -1.33 -3.70 -6.30
CA SER A 51 -2.07 -2.82 -5.42
C SER A 51 -3.55 -3.22 -5.36
N ASP A 52 -4.17 -3.45 -6.53
CA ASP A 52 -5.57 -3.85 -6.58
C ASP A 52 -5.84 -5.13 -5.79
N GLU A 53 -4.96 -6.11 -5.91
CA GLU A 53 -5.11 -7.38 -5.20
C GLU A 53 -5.06 -7.19 -3.68
N VAL A 54 -4.10 -6.40 -3.20
CA VAL A 54 -3.98 -6.15 -1.76
C VAL A 54 -5.18 -5.39 -1.24
N LEU A 55 -5.57 -4.31 -1.93
CA LEU A 55 -6.68 -3.48 -1.46
C LEU A 55 -7.98 -4.25 -1.40
N PHE A 56 -8.27 -5.05 -2.42
CA PHE A 56 -9.50 -5.84 -2.39
C PHE A 56 -9.45 -6.96 -1.36
N SER A 57 -8.30 -7.65 -1.22
CA SER A 57 -8.17 -8.72 -0.23
C SER A 57 -8.39 -8.20 1.19
N VAL A 58 -7.85 -7.03 1.52
CA VAL A 58 -8.05 -6.41 2.82
C VAL A 58 -9.53 -6.06 3.03
N PHE A 59 -10.16 -5.48 2.00
CA PHE A 59 -11.58 -5.15 2.06
C PHE A 59 -12.43 -6.40 2.29
N ALA A 60 -12.15 -7.47 1.53
CA ALA A 60 -12.92 -8.71 1.64
C ALA A 60 -12.78 -9.34 3.02
N GLU A 61 -11.57 -9.35 3.58
CA GLU A 61 -11.34 -9.91 4.90
C GLU A 61 -12.05 -9.11 6.00
N ARG A 62 -11.95 -7.79 5.93
CA ARG A 62 -12.58 -6.94 6.95
C ARG A 62 -14.11 -6.97 6.91
N ASN A 63 -14.68 -7.25 5.76
CA ASN A 63 -16.11 -7.32 5.60
C ASN A 63 -16.63 -8.75 5.56
N GLU A 64 -15.76 -9.72 5.83
CA GLU A 64 -16.11 -11.15 5.89
C GLU A 64 -16.91 -11.62 4.68
N ILE A 65 -16.46 -11.22 3.49
CA ILE A 65 -17.15 -11.57 2.25
C ILE A 65 -16.96 -13.04 1.94
N PRO A 66 -18.06 -13.81 1.75
CA PRO A 66 -17.95 -15.22 1.43
C PRO A 66 -17.26 -15.45 0.08
N GLU A 67 -16.52 -16.55 -0.03
CA GLU A 67 -15.79 -16.89 -1.24
C GLU A 67 -16.66 -16.84 -2.50
N GLY A 68 -17.89 -17.33 -2.41
CA GLY A 68 -18.80 -17.34 -3.55
C GLY A 68 -19.26 -15.98 -4.03
N GLU A 69 -19.02 -14.92 -3.23
CA GLU A 69 -19.41 -13.56 -3.59
C GLU A 69 -18.23 -12.67 -3.97
N LEU A 70 -17.00 -13.21 -3.91
CA LEU A 70 -15.80 -12.39 -4.16
C LEU A 70 -15.78 -11.73 -5.53
N SER A 71 -16.13 -12.47 -6.57
CA SER A 71 -16.11 -11.94 -7.93
C SER A 71 -17.06 -10.75 -8.11
N GLU A 72 -18.28 -10.89 -7.62
CA GLU A 72 -19.27 -9.84 -7.70
C GLU A 72 -18.89 -8.63 -6.87
N GLN A 73 -18.43 -8.87 -5.64
CA GLN A 73 -18.03 -7.79 -4.75
C GLN A 73 -16.79 -7.05 -5.28
N LYS A 74 -15.90 -7.74 -5.96
CA LYS A 74 -14.75 -7.12 -6.58
C LYS A 74 -15.16 -6.12 -7.67
N GLU A 75 -16.12 -6.48 -8.49
CA GLU A 75 -16.64 -5.56 -9.51
C GLU A 75 -17.23 -4.32 -8.88
N VAL A 76 -18.03 -4.50 -7.83
CA VAL A 76 -18.63 -3.38 -7.10
C VAL A 76 -17.56 -2.50 -6.49
N PHE A 77 -16.55 -3.12 -5.84
CA PHE A 77 -15.46 -2.41 -5.19
C PHE A 77 -14.73 -1.47 -6.16
N PHE A 78 -14.35 -1.99 -7.33
CA PHE A 78 -13.59 -1.22 -8.31
C PHE A 78 -14.43 -0.37 -9.24
N SER A 79 -15.76 -0.47 -9.15
CA SER A 79 -16.64 0.42 -9.91
C SER A 79 -16.62 1.83 -9.31
N LYS A 80 -16.25 1.94 -8.05
CA LYS A 80 -16.04 3.19 -7.34
C LYS A 80 -14.55 3.46 -7.27
N GLY A 81 -14.12 4.68 -7.45
CA GLY A 81 -12.72 5.01 -7.30
C GLY A 81 -12.23 4.66 -5.88
N GLN A 82 -11.19 3.85 -5.77
CA GLN A 82 -10.63 3.48 -4.47
C GLN A 82 -9.34 4.24 -4.20
N PRO A 83 -9.06 4.60 -2.94
CA PRO A 83 -7.77 5.22 -2.61
C PRO A 83 -6.63 4.24 -2.88
N CYS A 84 -5.58 4.72 -3.52
CA CYS A 84 -4.39 3.91 -3.79
C CYS A 84 -3.46 3.89 -2.56
N PHE A 85 -2.28 3.28 -2.71
CA PHE A 85 -1.30 3.23 -1.61
C PHE A 85 -0.75 4.59 -1.19
N ARG A 86 -0.99 5.64 -1.96
CA ARG A 86 -0.66 7.00 -1.51
C ARG A 86 -1.49 7.38 -0.28
N ALA A 87 -2.65 6.75 -0.08
CA ALA A 87 -3.52 7.00 1.05
C ALA A 87 -3.40 5.93 2.14
N SER A 88 -2.52 4.94 1.96
CA SER A 88 -2.33 3.88 2.95
C SER A 88 -1.69 4.41 4.24
N PRO A 89 -2.11 3.94 5.40
CA PRO A 89 -1.42 4.29 6.65
C PRO A 89 0.06 3.93 6.63
N LEU A 90 0.44 2.88 5.88
CA LEU A 90 1.85 2.46 5.79
C LEU A 90 2.74 3.57 5.22
N THR A 91 2.28 4.24 4.17
CA THR A 91 3.04 5.33 3.55
C THR A 91 2.80 6.66 4.24
N LYS A 92 1.63 6.86 4.82
CA LYS A 92 1.29 8.13 5.48
C LYS A 92 1.86 8.25 6.90
N ARG A 93 1.96 7.14 7.63
CA ARG A 93 2.29 7.18 9.06
C ARG A 93 3.40 6.24 9.53
N TYR A 94 3.61 5.11 8.85
CA TYR A 94 4.49 4.07 9.38
C TYR A 94 5.85 3.98 8.71
N GLY A 95 6.14 4.89 7.80
CA GLY A 95 7.49 4.99 7.24
C GLY A 95 7.85 3.94 6.19
N TRP A 96 6.86 3.40 5.50
CA TRP A 96 7.09 2.41 4.45
C TRP A 96 6.81 3.01 3.08
N GLY A 97 7.81 3.04 2.21
CA GLY A 97 7.57 3.33 0.80
C GLY A 97 7.00 2.09 0.13
N VAL A 98 6.39 2.26 -1.03
CA VAL A 98 5.85 1.15 -1.81
C VAL A 98 6.47 1.21 -3.21
N HIS A 99 7.25 0.18 -3.56
CA HIS A 99 7.82 0.07 -4.89
C HIS A 99 6.91 -0.78 -5.77
N CYS A 100 6.51 -0.20 -6.91
CA CYS A 100 5.69 -0.89 -7.91
C CYS A 100 6.58 -1.22 -9.08
N ASN A 101 6.71 -2.50 -9.40
CA ASN A 101 7.59 -2.92 -10.50
C ASN A 101 6.91 -2.76 -11.86
N SER A 102 7.56 -3.24 -12.92
CA SER A 102 7.04 -3.10 -14.29
C SER A 102 5.74 -3.86 -14.53
N GLU A 103 5.44 -4.83 -13.70
CA GLU A 103 4.21 -5.62 -13.79
C GLU A 103 3.13 -5.12 -12.83
N GLY A 104 3.41 -4.06 -12.09
CA GLY A 104 2.45 -3.53 -11.11
C GLY A 104 2.43 -4.29 -9.79
N LYS A 105 3.37 -5.21 -9.59
CA LYS A 105 3.49 -5.92 -8.32
C LYS A 105 4.24 -5.05 -7.33
N ILE A 106 3.87 -5.12 -6.06
CA ILE A 106 4.36 -4.16 -5.07
C ILE A 106 5.11 -4.80 -3.91
N ALA A 107 6.02 -4.02 -3.31
CA ALA A 107 6.75 -4.43 -2.12
C ALA A 107 6.92 -3.23 -1.19
N LEU A 108 6.99 -3.49 0.10
CA LEU A 108 7.26 -2.46 1.10
C LEU A 108 8.76 -2.20 1.17
N ILE A 109 9.13 -0.92 1.16
CA ILE A 109 10.53 -0.50 1.24
C ILE A 109 10.68 0.39 2.47
N PRO A 110 11.44 -0.04 3.50
CA PRO A 110 11.63 0.81 4.68
C PRO A 110 12.32 2.12 4.31
N CYS A 111 11.77 3.24 4.76
CA CYS A 111 12.30 4.55 4.39
C CYS A 111 13.69 4.84 4.94
N ASN A 112 14.12 4.11 5.94
CA ASN A 112 15.43 4.28 6.58
C ASN A 112 16.50 3.32 6.08
N GLN A 113 16.24 2.59 4.99
CA GLN A 113 17.21 1.66 4.42
C GLN A 113 17.77 2.14 3.08
N ASP A 114 18.94 1.61 2.73
CA ASP A 114 19.63 1.98 1.50
C ASP A 114 18.80 1.76 0.23
N LYS A 115 18.01 0.69 0.21
CA LYS A 115 17.16 0.39 -0.95
C LYS A 115 16.21 1.54 -1.28
N TYR A 116 15.67 2.19 -0.25
CA TYR A 116 14.78 3.34 -0.44
C TYR A 116 15.53 4.48 -1.15
N MET A 117 16.75 4.77 -0.71
CA MET A 117 17.56 5.83 -1.31
C MET A 117 17.98 5.48 -2.74
N GLU A 118 18.29 4.21 -3.00
CA GLU A 118 18.62 3.76 -4.34
C GLU A 118 17.45 3.98 -5.31
N LEU A 119 16.24 3.64 -4.87
CA LEU A 119 15.04 3.84 -5.69
C LEU A 119 14.75 5.31 -5.92
N LEU A 120 14.99 6.17 -4.91
CA LEU A 120 14.81 7.62 -5.08
C LEU A 120 15.74 8.19 -6.13
N LYS A 121 16.94 7.65 -6.26
CA LYS A 121 17.94 8.13 -7.22
C LYS A 121 17.79 7.52 -8.60
N ASP A 122 17.00 6.48 -8.74
CA ASP A 122 16.84 5.79 -10.01
C ASP A 122 15.95 6.59 -10.96
N SER A 123 16.55 7.14 -12.01
CA SER A 123 15.83 7.97 -12.97
C SER A 123 14.82 7.21 -13.83
N THR A 124 14.90 5.87 -13.84
CA THR A 124 13.97 5.05 -14.62
C THR A 124 12.66 4.79 -13.87
N ILE A 125 12.63 5.14 -12.59
CA ILE A 125 11.47 4.93 -11.72
C ILE A 125 10.77 6.26 -11.45
N LYS A 126 9.46 6.29 -11.65
CA LYS A 126 8.65 7.46 -11.34
C LYS A 126 8.49 7.56 -9.83
N LYS A 127 8.45 8.78 -9.30
CA LYS A 127 8.24 9.00 -7.87
C LYS A 127 6.95 9.76 -7.64
N VAL A 128 6.14 9.29 -6.69
CA VAL A 128 4.97 10.01 -6.22
C VAL A 128 4.97 9.94 -4.70
N LYS A 129 4.54 11.01 -4.05
CA LYS A 129 4.50 11.03 -2.58
C LYS A 129 3.16 10.58 -2.07
N ALA A 130 3.17 9.95 -0.90
CA ALA A 130 1.94 9.62 -0.20
C ALA A 130 1.18 10.90 0.12
N MET A 131 -0.12 10.76 0.31
CA MET A 131 -0.98 11.90 0.65
C MET A 131 -0.67 12.39 2.06
N ARG A 132 -0.76 13.70 2.27
CA ARG A 132 -0.52 14.27 3.59
C ARG A 132 -1.70 13.96 4.50
N SER A 133 -1.41 13.73 5.78
CA SER A 133 -2.44 13.47 6.78
C SER A 133 -3.15 14.74 7.20
N LYS A 134 -2.46 15.89 7.14
CA LYS A 134 -3.01 17.18 7.52
C LYS A 134 -3.19 18.08 6.31
N ARG A 135 -4.29 18.79 6.28
CA ARG A 135 -4.48 19.84 5.28
C ARG A 135 -3.61 21.02 5.66
N LYS A 136 -3.08 21.62 4.65
CA LYS A 136 -2.25 22.79 4.83
C LYS A 136 -3.12 24.03 5.10
#